data_cdd34abc495d5fcbf743afa8ec9179cc
#
_entry.id   cdd34abc495d5fcbf743afa8ec9179cc
#
_cell.length_a   1.000
_cell.length_b   1.000
_cell.length_c   1.000
_cell.angle_alpha   90.00
_cell.angle_beta   90.00
_cell.angle_gamma   90.00
#
_symmetry.space_group_name_H-M   'P 1'
#
loop_
_entity.id
_entity.type
_entity.pdbx_description
1 polymer ?
#
loop_
_entity_poly.entity_id
_entity_poly.type
_entity_poly.pdbx_seq_one_letter_code
_entity_poly.pdbx_strand_id
1 'polypeptide(L)'
;AITGGYMTLAATLCSEDVSRGICEGEAGCFMHGPTFMGNPLACAVANASIDLLLSSDWQANIQRIETLLSAQLEVFSALDSVDEIRVLGAIGVIQMKEPVNLAEIQKKFVAEGIWVRPFGKLVYVMPPYIISDEELNQLLTAMTAAVAEELDL
;
A
#
# COMPACT_ATOMS: atom_id res chain seq x y z
N ALA A 1 7.41 2.03 -4.87
CA ALA A 1 8.27 2.85 -5.74
C ALA A 1 9.64 2.20 -5.90
N ILE A 2 10.16 2.08 -7.13
CA ILE A 2 11.39 1.34 -7.45
C ILE A 2 12.67 1.91 -6.80
N THR A 3 12.61 3.11 -6.25
CA THR A 3 13.75 3.75 -5.55
C THR A 3 13.67 3.67 -4.03
N GLY A 4 12.74 2.90 -3.47
CA GLY A 4 12.53 2.85 -2.01
C GLY A 4 12.15 4.18 -1.37
N GLY A 5 11.66 5.16 -2.14
CA GLY A 5 11.29 6.49 -1.67
C GLY A 5 12.43 7.52 -1.63
N TYR A 6 13.66 7.14 -1.95
CA TYR A 6 14.81 8.05 -1.90
C TYR A 6 14.86 9.07 -3.03
N MET A 7 14.38 8.69 -4.21
CA MET A 7 14.40 9.54 -5.39
C MET A 7 13.15 9.35 -6.24
N THR A 8 12.82 10.35 -7.05
CA THR A 8 11.76 10.26 -8.05
C THR A 8 12.27 9.54 -9.28
N LEU A 9 11.69 8.37 -9.57
CA LEU A 9 11.92 7.60 -10.78
C LEU A 9 10.70 6.76 -11.10
N ALA A 10 10.34 6.68 -12.35
CA ALA A 10 9.34 5.77 -12.87
C ALA A 10 9.87 5.03 -14.10
N ALA A 11 9.41 3.80 -14.31
CA ALA A 11 9.70 3.02 -15.49
C ALA A 11 8.38 2.52 -16.10
N THR A 12 8.18 2.78 -17.37
CA THR A 12 7.07 2.23 -18.14
C THR A 12 7.62 1.14 -19.05
N LEU A 13 7.08 -0.06 -18.90
CA LEU A 13 7.46 -1.23 -19.67
C LEU A 13 6.33 -1.61 -20.63
N CYS A 14 6.68 -2.01 -21.84
CA CYS A 14 5.73 -2.55 -22.81
C CYS A 14 6.33 -3.75 -23.54
N SER A 15 5.50 -4.57 -24.16
CA SER A 15 5.95 -5.61 -25.06
C SER A 15 6.46 -5.02 -26.38
N GLU A 16 7.24 -5.81 -27.10
CA GLU A 16 7.72 -5.42 -28.43
C GLU A 16 6.58 -5.14 -29.41
N ASP A 17 5.49 -5.92 -29.34
CA ASP A 17 4.31 -5.73 -30.19
C ASP A 17 3.64 -4.39 -29.94
N VAL A 18 3.50 -3.96 -28.68
CA VAL A 18 2.98 -2.63 -28.34
C VAL A 18 3.89 -1.53 -28.87
N SER A 19 5.19 -1.67 -28.66
CA SER A 19 6.18 -0.70 -29.16
C SER A 19 6.13 -0.60 -30.71
N ARG A 20 6.08 -1.74 -31.39
CA ARG A 20 5.99 -1.81 -32.84
C ARG A 20 4.67 -1.18 -33.35
N GLY A 21 3.53 -1.52 -32.73
CA GLY A 21 2.25 -0.95 -33.12
C GLY A 21 2.20 0.57 -32.99
N ILE A 22 2.85 1.14 -31.99
CA ILE A 22 2.99 2.61 -31.85
C ILE A 22 3.86 3.17 -32.96
N CYS A 23 5.01 2.55 -33.26
CA CYS A 23 5.97 3.04 -34.26
C CYS A 23 5.48 2.90 -35.70
N GLU A 24 4.68 1.88 -35.98
CA GLU A 24 4.03 1.64 -37.29
C GLU A 24 2.73 2.42 -37.47
N GLY A 25 2.18 2.98 -36.38
CA GLY A 25 0.96 3.78 -36.39
C GLY A 25 1.18 5.22 -36.85
N GLU A 26 0.11 6.02 -36.77
CA GLU A 26 0.11 7.44 -37.17
C GLU A 26 1.18 8.26 -36.41
N ALA A 27 1.49 7.89 -35.16
CA ALA A 27 2.49 8.55 -34.34
C ALA A 27 3.93 8.39 -34.86
N GLY A 28 4.24 7.36 -35.64
CA GLY A 28 5.54 7.08 -36.26
C GLY A 28 6.67 6.70 -35.30
N CYS A 29 6.60 7.11 -34.04
CA CYS A 29 7.51 6.72 -32.97
C CYS A 29 6.94 7.04 -31.59
N PHE A 30 7.47 6.35 -30.56
CA PHE A 30 7.12 6.64 -29.17
C PHE A 30 7.95 7.81 -28.66
N MET A 31 7.41 9.04 -28.78
CA MET A 31 8.07 10.28 -28.39
C MET A 31 7.90 10.57 -26.89
N HIS A 32 8.83 10.07 -26.08
CA HIS A 32 8.89 10.38 -24.64
C HIS A 32 10.36 10.53 -24.22
N GLY A 33 10.79 11.75 -23.91
CA GLY A 33 12.19 12.04 -23.61
C GLY A 33 12.38 13.25 -22.69
N PRO A 34 11.86 13.23 -21.42
CA PRO A 34 12.19 14.26 -20.43
C PRO A 34 13.69 14.40 -20.25
N THR A 35 14.18 15.63 -20.01
CA THR A 35 15.61 15.91 -19.84
C THR A 35 16.30 15.07 -18.76
N PHE A 36 15.57 14.72 -17.69
CA PHE A 36 16.07 13.90 -16.58
C PHE A 36 15.85 12.40 -16.76
N MET A 37 15.35 11.95 -17.93
CA MET A 37 15.15 10.53 -18.22
C MET A 37 16.50 9.80 -18.15
N GLY A 38 16.50 8.60 -17.52
CA GLY A 38 17.71 7.81 -17.36
C GLY A 38 18.76 8.42 -16.41
N ASN A 39 18.34 9.30 -15.49
CA ASN A 39 19.24 9.88 -14.48
C ASN A 39 20.08 8.78 -13.81
N PRO A 40 21.42 8.80 -13.94
CA PRO A 40 22.29 7.70 -13.46
C PRO A 40 22.19 7.47 -11.95
N LEU A 41 22.04 8.53 -11.16
CA LEU A 41 21.90 8.42 -9.70
C LEU A 41 20.57 7.73 -9.34
N ALA A 42 19.48 8.14 -9.97
CA ALA A 42 18.17 7.52 -9.72
C ALA A 42 18.14 6.05 -10.18
N CYS A 43 18.79 5.72 -11.29
CA CYS A 43 18.93 4.33 -11.75
C CYS A 43 19.78 3.50 -10.77
N ALA A 44 20.89 4.05 -10.25
CA ALA A 44 21.72 3.37 -9.25
C ALA A 44 20.94 3.11 -7.96
N VAL A 45 20.15 4.09 -7.48
CA VAL A 45 19.29 3.94 -6.30
C VAL A 45 18.21 2.89 -6.56
N ALA A 46 17.60 2.86 -7.75
CA ALA A 46 16.60 1.85 -8.10
C ALA A 46 17.20 0.44 -8.11
N ASN A 47 18.37 0.25 -8.70
CA ASN A 47 19.06 -1.04 -8.69
C ASN A 47 19.36 -1.49 -7.26
N ALA A 48 19.94 -0.63 -6.44
CA ALA A 48 20.22 -0.96 -5.04
C ALA A 48 18.94 -1.31 -4.23
N SER A 49 17.83 -0.61 -4.48
CA SER A 49 16.53 -0.91 -3.86
C SER A 49 15.97 -2.26 -4.28
N ILE A 50 16.11 -2.60 -5.58
CA ILE A 50 15.67 -3.90 -6.11
C ILE A 50 16.56 -5.02 -5.57
N ASP A 51 17.88 -4.85 -5.56
CA ASP A 51 18.83 -5.83 -5.03
C ASP A 51 18.57 -6.10 -3.55
N LEU A 52 18.29 -5.06 -2.76
CA LEU A 52 17.92 -5.19 -1.35
C LEU A 52 16.63 -6.01 -1.18
N LEU A 53 15.60 -5.74 -1.97
CA LEU A 53 14.35 -6.50 -1.95
C LEU A 53 14.62 -7.98 -2.29
N LEU A 54 15.33 -8.23 -3.39
CA LEU A 54 15.61 -9.60 -3.86
C LEU A 54 16.54 -10.38 -2.94
N SER A 55 17.34 -9.72 -2.11
CA SER A 55 18.19 -10.37 -1.10
C SER A 55 17.43 -10.75 0.18
N SER A 56 16.18 -10.35 0.33
CA SER A 56 15.30 -10.64 1.46
C SER A 56 14.27 -11.70 1.12
N ASP A 57 13.73 -12.38 2.14
CA ASP A 57 12.59 -13.29 1.96
C ASP A 57 11.27 -12.51 1.99
N TRP A 58 11.14 -11.58 1.05
CA TRP A 58 10.01 -10.65 0.97
C TRP A 58 8.67 -11.37 0.73
N GLN A 59 8.68 -12.50 -0.02
CA GLN A 59 7.45 -13.27 -0.28
C GLN A 59 6.92 -13.90 1.00
N ALA A 60 7.78 -14.53 1.81
CA ALA A 60 7.38 -15.09 3.08
C ALA A 60 6.90 -14.00 4.07
N ASN A 61 7.57 -12.85 4.07
CA ASN A 61 7.12 -11.71 4.88
C ASN A 61 5.73 -11.20 4.46
N ILE A 62 5.47 -11.08 3.16
CA ILE A 62 4.14 -10.69 2.67
C ILE A 62 3.09 -11.72 3.05
N GLN A 63 3.37 -13.03 2.88
CA GLN A 63 2.44 -14.09 3.25
C GLN A 63 2.13 -14.10 4.75
N ARG A 64 3.13 -13.85 5.59
CA ARG A 64 2.97 -13.71 7.05
C ARG A 64 2.06 -12.52 7.40
N ILE A 65 2.31 -11.37 6.81
CA ILE A 65 1.51 -10.16 7.00
C ILE A 65 0.05 -10.41 6.54
N GLU A 66 -0.14 -11.00 5.36
CA GLU A 66 -1.46 -11.33 4.81
C GLU A 66 -2.25 -12.23 5.76
N THR A 67 -1.60 -13.25 6.31
CA THR A 67 -2.22 -14.16 7.27
C THR A 67 -2.69 -13.44 8.53
N LEU A 68 -1.85 -12.58 9.11
CA LEU A 68 -2.20 -11.81 10.31
C LEU A 68 -3.29 -10.77 10.03
N LEU A 69 -3.20 -10.06 8.92
CA LEU A 69 -4.24 -9.10 8.50
C LEU A 69 -5.59 -9.80 8.31
N SER A 70 -5.62 -10.92 7.60
CA SER A 70 -6.85 -11.68 7.35
C SER A 70 -7.50 -12.15 8.66
N ALA A 71 -6.70 -12.69 9.58
CA ALA A 71 -7.20 -13.19 10.85
C ALA A 71 -7.76 -12.07 11.76
N GLN A 72 -7.10 -10.91 11.78
CA GLN A 72 -7.48 -9.83 12.70
C GLN A 72 -8.51 -8.86 12.13
N LEU A 73 -8.56 -8.66 10.81
CA LEU A 73 -9.58 -7.80 10.21
C LEU A 73 -10.94 -8.48 10.08
N GLU A 74 -11.00 -9.81 10.11
CA GLU A 74 -12.27 -10.56 10.01
C GLU A 74 -13.27 -10.16 11.08
N VAL A 75 -12.83 -9.79 12.28
CA VAL A 75 -13.71 -9.33 13.38
C VAL A 75 -14.61 -8.17 12.97
N PHE A 76 -14.16 -7.31 12.06
CA PHE A 76 -14.95 -6.17 11.58
C PHE A 76 -16.09 -6.57 10.64
N SER A 77 -16.09 -7.78 10.06
CA SER A 77 -17.18 -8.25 9.19
C SER A 77 -18.52 -8.38 9.92
N ALA A 78 -18.49 -8.47 11.25
CA ALA A 78 -19.70 -8.54 12.08
C ALA A 78 -20.35 -7.17 12.35
N LEU A 79 -19.70 -6.06 11.96
CA LEU A 79 -20.19 -4.71 12.21
C LEU A 79 -21.15 -4.24 11.12
N ASP A 80 -22.33 -3.76 11.52
CA ASP A 80 -23.35 -3.28 10.58
C ASP A 80 -22.88 -2.11 9.70
N SER A 81 -21.92 -1.33 10.16
CA SER A 81 -21.34 -0.18 9.45
C SER A 81 -20.28 -0.57 8.41
N VAL A 82 -19.80 -1.82 8.45
CA VAL A 82 -18.82 -2.35 7.50
C VAL A 82 -19.54 -2.96 6.31
N ASP A 83 -19.05 -2.66 5.11
CA ASP A 83 -19.53 -3.18 3.85
C ASP A 83 -18.73 -4.43 3.43
N GLU A 84 -17.40 -4.33 3.48
CA GLU A 84 -16.51 -5.40 3.03
C GLU A 84 -15.14 -5.33 3.71
N ILE A 85 -14.53 -6.48 3.93
CA ILE A 85 -13.12 -6.63 4.35
C ILE A 85 -12.34 -7.22 3.18
N ARG A 86 -11.21 -6.62 2.84
CA ARG A 86 -10.31 -7.11 1.79
C ARG A 86 -8.88 -7.16 2.30
N VAL A 87 -8.20 -8.25 2.01
CA VAL A 87 -6.76 -8.40 2.26
C VAL A 87 -6.09 -8.93 1.00
N LEU A 88 -4.99 -8.33 0.62
CA LEU A 88 -4.13 -8.80 -0.46
C LEU A 88 -2.68 -8.49 -0.11
N GLY A 89 -1.90 -9.52 0.18
CA GLY A 89 -0.52 -9.38 0.61
C GLY A 89 -0.40 -8.48 1.85
N ALA A 90 0.40 -7.43 1.77
CA ALA A 90 0.60 -6.48 2.87
C ALA A 90 -0.42 -5.30 2.85
N ILE A 91 -1.58 -5.49 2.26
CA ILE A 91 -2.65 -4.48 2.21
C ILE A 91 -3.89 -5.04 2.88
N GLY A 92 -4.34 -4.39 3.95
CA GLY A 92 -5.61 -4.69 4.61
C GLY A 92 -6.56 -3.52 4.51
N VAL A 93 -7.83 -3.76 4.15
CA VAL A 93 -8.84 -2.72 3.93
C VAL A 93 -10.12 -3.10 4.64
N ILE A 94 -10.65 -2.16 5.42
CA ILE A 94 -12.02 -2.16 5.94
C ILE A 94 -12.79 -1.14 5.10
N GLN A 95 -13.74 -1.59 4.29
CA GLN A 95 -14.64 -0.72 3.55
C GLN A 95 -15.88 -0.46 4.39
N MET A 96 -16.12 0.80 4.67
CA MET A 96 -17.30 1.25 5.40
C MET A 96 -18.49 1.47 4.45
N LYS A 97 -19.72 1.32 4.93
CA LYS A 97 -20.93 1.66 4.15
C LYS A 97 -21.04 3.15 3.86
N GLU A 98 -20.60 3.98 4.82
CA GLU A 98 -20.57 5.44 4.70
C GLU A 98 -19.14 5.99 4.84
N PRO A 99 -18.86 7.19 4.32
CA PRO A 99 -17.56 7.83 4.52
C PRO A 99 -17.28 8.08 6.00
N VAL A 100 -16.06 7.76 6.44
CA VAL A 100 -15.61 8.03 7.81
C VAL A 100 -15.37 9.52 8.04
N ASN A 101 -15.61 10.00 9.26
CA ASN A 101 -15.20 11.34 9.67
C ASN A 101 -13.69 11.37 9.87
N LEU A 102 -12.95 11.75 8.81
CA LEU A 102 -11.49 11.74 8.80
C LEU A 102 -10.88 12.53 9.97
N ALA A 103 -11.50 13.66 10.33
CA ALA A 103 -10.95 14.53 11.38
C ALA A 103 -11.04 13.88 12.76
N GLU A 104 -12.09 13.14 13.04
CA GLU A 104 -12.29 12.47 14.32
C GLU A 104 -11.53 11.14 14.40
N ILE A 105 -11.65 10.28 13.41
CA ILE A 105 -10.98 8.99 13.41
C ILE A 105 -9.44 9.14 13.42
N GLN A 106 -8.90 10.18 12.76
CA GLN A 106 -7.47 10.46 12.77
C GLN A 106 -6.95 10.81 14.17
N LYS A 107 -7.73 11.56 14.97
CA LYS A 107 -7.39 11.86 16.36
C LYS A 107 -7.34 10.60 17.22
N LYS A 108 -8.29 9.69 17.02
CA LYS A 108 -8.35 8.40 17.71
C LYS A 108 -7.12 7.54 17.38
N PHE A 109 -6.78 7.39 16.10
CA PHE A 109 -5.56 6.68 15.69
C PHE A 109 -4.30 7.26 16.33
N VAL A 110 -4.17 8.59 16.37
CA VAL A 110 -3.01 9.25 17.01
C VAL A 110 -3.02 9.03 18.52
N ALA A 111 -4.18 9.05 19.18
CA ALA A 111 -4.29 8.76 20.61
C ALA A 111 -3.88 7.32 20.94
N GLU A 112 -4.18 6.36 20.06
CA GLU A 112 -3.75 4.97 20.14
C GLU A 112 -2.29 4.74 19.70
N GLY A 113 -1.56 5.81 19.34
CA GLY A 113 -0.15 5.74 18.95
C GLY A 113 0.12 5.22 17.55
N ILE A 114 -0.88 5.21 16.68
CA ILE A 114 -0.75 4.76 15.30
C ILE A 114 -1.04 5.87 14.29
N TRP A 115 -0.52 5.71 13.08
CA TRP A 115 -0.79 6.61 11.96
C TRP A 115 -1.45 5.86 10.81
N VAL A 116 -2.78 5.92 10.76
CA VAL A 116 -3.61 5.38 9.68
C VAL A 116 -4.32 6.54 9.01
N ARG A 117 -4.34 6.58 7.69
CA ARG A 117 -4.96 7.66 6.92
C ARG A 117 -6.11 7.12 6.05
N PRO A 118 -7.34 7.13 6.55
CA PRO A 118 -8.52 6.72 5.78
C PRO A 118 -8.72 7.57 4.52
N PHE A 119 -9.41 7.00 3.54
CA PHE A 119 -9.79 7.68 2.31
C PHE A 119 -11.25 7.38 1.96
N GLY A 120 -12.12 8.38 2.08
CA GLY A 120 -13.56 8.22 1.85
C GLY A 120 -14.16 7.15 2.75
N LYS A 121 -14.57 6.03 2.17
CA LYS A 121 -15.13 4.87 2.88
C LYS A 121 -14.06 3.85 3.31
N LEU A 122 -12.80 4.05 2.96
CA LEU A 122 -11.75 3.06 3.16
C LEU A 122 -10.89 3.40 4.38
N VAL A 123 -10.87 2.49 5.36
CA VAL A 123 -9.87 2.45 6.42
C VAL A 123 -8.89 1.35 6.04
N TYR A 124 -7.63 1.69 5.78
CA TYR A 124 -6.67 0.73 5.25
C TYR A 124 -5.30 0.87 5.88
N VAL A 125 -4.56 -0.24 5.87
CA VAL A 125 -3.17 -0.31 6.33
C VAL A 125 -2.29 -0.93 5.26
N MET A 126 -1.06 -0.41 5.16
CA MET A 126 -0.01 -0.90 4.27
C MET A 126 1.32 -0.89 5.04
N PRO A 127 1.52 -1.82 5.97
CA PRO A 127 2.74 -1.87 6.78
C PRO A 127 3.97 -2.19 5.91
N PRO A 128 5.17 -1.77 6.34
CA PRO A 128 6.39 -2.17 5.67
C PRO A 128 6.60 -3.69 5.80
N TYR A 129 7.22 -4.33 4.79
CA TYR A 129 7.42 -5.79 4.78
C TYR A 129 8.29 -6.32 5.93
N ILE A 130 9.09 -5.45 6.54
CA ILE A 130 9.96 -5.79 7.68
C ILE A 130 9.28 -5.60 9.04
N ILE A 131 8.00 -5.21 9.09
CA ILE A 131 7.25 -5.06 10.34
C ILE A 131 7.29 -6.38 11.14
N SER A 132 7.55 -6.33 12.44
CA SER A 132 7.46 -7.51 13.30
C SER A 132 6.01 -7.91 13.57
N ASP A 133 5.79 -9.14 14.05
CA ASP A 133 4.45 -9.59 14.45
C ASP A 133 3.91 -8.79 15.62
N GLU A 134 4.78 -8.39 16.55
CA GLU A 134 4.40 -7.56 17.70
C GLU A 134 3.93 -6.17 17.26
N GLU A 135 4.69 -5.51 16.37
CA GLU A 135 4.32 -4.19 15.85
C GLU A 135 3.05 -4.26 15.00
N LEU A 136 2.88 -5.31 14.18
CA LEU A 136 1.68 -5.51 13.39
C LEU A 136 0.45 -5.76 14.28
N ASN A 137 0.59 -6.58 15.30
CA ASN A 137 -0.47 -6.82 16.29
C ASN A 137 -0.84 -5.55 17.05
N GLN A 138 0.14 -4.73 17.45
CA GLN A 138 -0.10 -3.45 18.08
C GLN A 138 -0.87 -2.50 17.15
N LEU A 139 -0.44 -2.37 15.90
CA LEU A 139 -1.10 -1.57 14.87
C LEU A 139 -2.58 -1.98 14.70
N LEU A 140 -2.84 -3.28 14.57
CA LEU A 140 -4.18 -3.80 14.34
C LEU A 140 -5.07 -3.69 15.58
N THR A 141 -4.52 -3.90 16.77
CA THR A 141 -5.24 -3.71 18.04
C THR A 141 -5.68 -2.25 18.21
N ALA A 142 -4.76 -1.31 18.01
CA ALA A 142 -5.05 0.11 18.09
C ALA A 142 -6.05 0.56 17.01
N MET A 143 -5.93 0.01 15.79
CA MET A 143 -6.89 0.27 14.72
C MET A 143 -8.28 -0.25 15.07
N THR A 144 -8.37 -1.43 15.68
CA THR A 144 -9.64 -2.03 16.15
C THR A 144 -10.29 -1.14 17.19
N ALA A 145 -9.56 -0.68 18.20
CA ALA A 145 -10.06 0.20 19.24
C ALA A 145 -10.61 1.50 18.65
N ALA A 146 -9.83 2.18 17.79
CA ALA A 146 -10.22 3.45 17.19
C ALA A 146 -11.45 3.33 16.28
N VAL A 147 -11.56 2.25 15.51
CA VAL A 147 -12.74 2.01 14.64
C VAL A 147 -13.96 1.65 15.46
N ALA A 148 -13.82 0.82 16.50
CA ALA A 148 -14.94 0.47 17.40
C ALA A 148 -15.51 1.71 18.09
N GLU A 149 -14.67 2.61 18.60
CA GLU A 149 -15.10 3.88 19.20
C GLU A 149 -15.76 4.85 18.23
N GLU A 150 -15.37 4.85 16.94
CA GLU A 150 -16.01 5.68 15.91
C GLU A 150 -17.45 5.22 15.64
N LEU A 151 -17.72 3.95 15.88
CA LEU A 151 -18.98 3.30 15.61
C LEU A 151 -19.91 3.21 16.85
N ASP A 152 -19.56 3.87 17.97
CA ASP A 152 -20.29 3.86 19.24
C ASP A 152 -20.61 2.43 19.77
N LEU A 153 -19.62 1.50 19.66
CA LEU A 153 -19.71 0.12 20.15
C LEU A 153 -19.15 -0.05 21.56
#